data_f5e712ce2a979fcbc08c7d8a473dc777
#
_entry.id   f5e712ce2a979fcbc08c7d8a473dc777
#
_cell.length_a   1.000
_cell.length_b   1.000
_cell.length_c   1.000
_cell.angle_alpha   90.00
_cell.angle_beta   90.00
_cell.angle_gamma   90.00
#
_symmetry.space_group_name_H-M   'P 1'
#
loop_
_entity.id
_entity.type
_entity.pdbx_description
1 polymer ?
#
loop_
_entity_poly.entity_id
_entity_poly.type
_entity_poly.pdbx_seq_one_letter_code
_entity_poly.pdbx_strand_id
1 'polypeptide(L)'
;MKKVTFKILTYISIFLVLPILKLFGKKYYETNVVPKLLTVLCNTKPNHYQRKKVVPLATGDVVEIGVGPGLNLQYYNIEKVNKVIGIDPSDELNKIAKKNADKVNLDIEFNLSSAESIDLPTSSVDSVVCTFSLCSIPDPNNALNEIFRILKPGGKYFFCE
;
A
#
# COMPACT_ATOMS: atom_id res chain seq x y z
N MET A 1 5.82 34.01 -5.07
CA MET A 1 4.52 33.61 -4.52
C MET A 1 4.43 32.13 -4.10
N LYS A 2 4.94 31.13 -4.83
CA LYS A 2 4.82 29.70 -4.50
C LYS A 2 5.49 29.24 -3.17
N LYS A 3 6.58 29.88 -2.74
CA LYS A 3 7.28 29.52 -1.47
C LYS A 3 6.53 29.97 -0.20
N VAL A 4 5.75 31.04 -0.29
CA VAL A 4 4.97 31.57 0.84
C VAL A 4 3.74 30.71 1.11
N THR A 5 3.07 30.28 0.04
CA THR A 5 1.91 29.38 0.13
C THR A 5 2.27 28.02 0.74
N PHE A 6 3.43 27.48 0.41
CA PHE A 6 3.89 26.20 0.97
C PHE A 6 4.16 26.30 2.48
N LYS A 7 4.85 27.37 2.94
CA LYS A 7 5.08 27.61 4.38
C LYS A 7 3.77 27.80 5.15
N ILE A 8 2.80 28.53 4.59
CA ILE A 8 1.49 28.76 5.22
C ILE A 8 0.72 27.44 5.34
N LEU A 9 0.73 26.57 4.30
CA LEU A 9 0.10 25.25 4.37
C LEU A 9 0.74 24.36 5.46
N THR A 10 2.07 24.41 5.58
CA THR A 10 2.81 23.63 6.61
C THR A 10 2.48 24.11 8.01
N TYR A 11 2.38 25.42 8.25
CA TYR A 11 1.98 25.97 9.55
C TYR A 11 0.49 25.67 9.88
N ILE A 12 -0.41 25.75 8.89
CA ILE A 12 -1.82 25.40 9.06
C ILE A 12 -1.98 23.92 9.40
N SER A 13 -1.21 23.02 8.75
CA SER A 13 -1.25 21.58 9.06
C SER A 13 -0.75 21.28 10.47
N ILE A 14 0.33 21.92 10.92
CA ILE A 14 0.85 21.78 12.30
C ILE A 14 -0.16 22.34 13.31
N PHE A 15 -0.75 23.49 13.05
CA PHE A 15 -1.73 24.12 13.95
C PHE A 15 -3.05 23.34 14.08
N LEU A 16 -3.47 22.63 13.02
CA LEU A 16 -4.65 21.76 13.04
C LEU A 16 -4.39 20.38 13.64
N VAL A 17 -3.20 19.82 13.40
CA VAL A 17 -2.85 18.46 13.86
C VAL A 17 -2.59 18.41 15.37
N LEU A 18 -1.88 19.39 15.93
CA LEU A 18 -1.56 19.42 17.35
C LEU A 18 -2.78 19.50 18.29
N PRO A 19 -3.81 20.33 18.02
CA PRO A 19 -5.04 20.33 18.83
C PRO A 19 -5.84 19.03 18.71
N ILE A 20 -5.89 18.42 17.51
CA ILE A 20 -6.58 17.14 17.27
C ILE A 20 -5.90 16.03 18.07
N LEU A 21 -4.56 15.96 18.05
CA LEU A 21 -3.79 15.01 18.86
C LEU A 21 -4.03 15.19 20.37
N LYS A 22 -4.16 16.43 20.85
CA LYS A 22 -4.46 16.72 22.25
C LYS A 22 -5.91 16.39 22.63
N LEU A 23 -6.86 16.61 21.70
CA LEU A 23 -8.29 16.48 21.99
C LEU A 23 -8.78 15.01 21.90
N PHE A 24 -8.28 14.26 20.95
CA PHE A 24 -8.78 12.91 20.63
C PHE A 24 -7.79 11.79 20.94
N GLY A 25 -6.54 12.12 21.30
CA GLY A 25 -5.48 11.16 21.58
C GLY A 25 -4.84 10.55 20.33
N LYS A 26 -3.68 9.94 20.56
CA LYS A 26 -2.84 9.33 19.50
C LYS A 26 -3.62 8.28 18.70
N LYS A 27 -4.37 7.41 19.39
CA LYS A 27 -5.14 6.32 18.76
C LYS A 27 -6.18 6.83 17.76
N TYR A 28 -6.92 7.89 18.11
CA TYR A 28 -7.90 8.48 17.19
C TYR A 28 -7.25 9.02 15.92
N TYR A 29 -6.10 9.69 16.07
CA TYR A 29 -5.36 10.24 14.94
C TYR A 29 -4.86 9.12 14.00
N GLU A 30 -4.26 8.08 14.55
CA GLU A 30 -3.75 6.93 13.78
C GLU A 30 -4.89 6.17 13.07
N THR A 31 -6.05 6.04 13.69
CA THR A 31 -7.20 5.31 13.12
C THR A 31 -8.00 6.12 12.09
N ASN A 32 -8.19 7.43 12.32
CA ASN A 32 -9.15 8.20 11.53
C ASN A 32 -8.55 9.26 10.63
N VAL A 33 -7.36 9.76 10.96
CA VAL A 33 -6.72 10.86 10.21
C VAL A 33 -5.64 10.33 9.28
N VAL A 34 -4.73 9.51 9.80
CA VAL A 34 -3.58 8.99 9.03
C VAL A 34 -4.02 8.21 7.78
N PRO A 35 -4.98 7.27 7.82
CA PRO A 35 -5.40 6.53 6.64
C PRO A 35 -5.96 7.42 5.52
N LYS A 36 -6.75 8.43 5.91
CA LYS A 36 -7.32 9.40 4.95
C LYS A 36 -6.23 10.28 4.34
N LEU A 37 -5.30 10.74 5.17
CA LEU A 37 -4.18 11.57 4.71
C LEU A 37 -3.28 10.79 3.76
N LEU A 38 -2.90 9.56 4.10
CA LEU A 38 -2.12 8.67 3.24
C LEU A 38 -2.84 8.41 1.91
N THR A 39 -4.15 8.15 1.94
CA THR A 39 -4.94 7.97 0.72
C THR A 39 -4.82 9.18 -0.20
N VAL A 40 -4.89 10.40 0.33
CA VAL A 40 -4.78 11.64 -0.47
C VAL A 40 -3.35 11.85 -0.97
N LEU A 41 -2.35 11.70 -0.10
CA LEU A 41 -0.93 11.92 -0.46
C LEU A 41 -0.41 10.90 -1.47
N CYS A 42 -0.82 9.63 -1.34
CA CYS A 42 -0.43 8.56 -2.26
C CYS A 42 -1.24 8.56 -3.57
N ASN A 43 -2.34 9.33 -3.65
CA ASN A 43 -3.22 9.42 -4.81
C ASN A 43 -2.86 10.61 -5.72
N THR A 44 -1.58 10.85 -5.97
CA THR A 44 -1.10 11.94 -6.82
C THR A 44 -0.82 11.48 -8.25
N LYS A 45 -0.89 12.41 -9.22
CA LYS A 45 -0.61 12.09 -10.64
C LYS A 45 0.75 11.42 -10.88
N PRO A 46 1.87 11.86 -10.27
CA PRO A 46 3.16 11.18 -10.42
C PRO A 46 3.12 9.73 -9.94
N ASN A 47 2.51 9.47 -8.78
CA ASN A 47 2.41 8.13 -8.22
C ASN A 47 1.55 7.22 -9.12
N HIS A 48 0.45 7.72 -9.66
CA HIS A 48 -0.36 6.99 -10.64
C HIS A 48 0.44 6.63 -11.91
N TYR A 49 1.30 7.54 -12.38
CA TYR A 49 2.13 7.27 -13.54
C TYR A 49 3.13 6.13 -13.29
N GLN A 50 3.74 6.06 -12.10
CA GLN A 50 4.64 4.96 -11.75
C GLN A 50 3.89 3.64 -11.57
N ARG A 51 2.74 3.65 -10.88
CA ARG A 51 1.88 2.46 -10.72
C ARG A 51 1.50 1.85 -12.08
N LYS A 52 1.12 2.68 -13.05
CA LYS A 52 0.78 2.23 -14.41
C LYS A 52 1.92 1.53 -15.14
N LYS A 53 3.19 1.80 -14.78
CA LYS A 53 4.34 1.13 -15.39
C LYS A 53 4.66 -0.19 -14.72
N VAL A 54 4.47 -0.28 -13.40
CA VAL A 54 4.96 -1.39 -12.59
C VAL A 54 3.89 -2.44 -12.37
N VAL A 55 2.69 -2.05 -11.94
CA VAL A 55 1.63 -2.98 -11.53
C VAL A 55 1.14 -3.89 -12.66
N PRO A 56 0.97 -3.44 -13.93
CA PRO A 56 0.53 -4.31 -15.03
C PRO A 56 1.53 -5.40 -15.44
N LEU A 57 2.75 -5.36 -14.90
CA LEU A 57 3.78 -6.37 -15.18
C LEU A 57 3.60 -7.64 -14.34
N ALA A 58 2.83 -7.55 -13.25
CA ALA A 58 2.54 -8.70 -12.39
C ALA A 58 1.67 -9.73 -13.11
N THR A 59 1.93 -11.01 -12.83
CA THR A 59 1.24 -12.14 -13.45
C THR A 59 1.02 -13.27 -12.45
N GLY A 60 0.05 -14.13 -12.71
CA GLY A 60 -0.22 -15.32 -11.89
C GLY A 60 -0.84 -14.96 -10.53
N ASP A 61 -0.45 -15.69 -9.50
CA ASP A 61 -0.82 -15.41 -8.13
C ASP A 61 0.09 -14.30 -7.58
N VAL A 62 -0.51 -13.19 -7.15
CA VAL A 62 0.20 -11.97 -6.78
C VAL A 62 0.06 -11.68 -5.31
N VAL A 63 1.16 -11.29 -4.65
CA VAL A 63 1.11 -10.63 -3.33
C VAL A 63 1.41 -9.15 -3.51
N GLU A 64 0.57 -8.30 -2.94
CA GLU A 64 0.81 -6.86 -2.85
C GLU A 64 1.22 -6.48 -1.43
N ILE A 65 2.45 -6.01 -1.25
CA ILE A 65 2.99 -5.53 0.02
C ILE A 65 2.58 -4.08 0.24
N GLY A 66 1.95 -3.82 1.39
CA GLY A 66 1.43 -2.50 1.71
C GLY A 66 0.31 -2.10 0.76
N VAL A 67 -0.72 -2.95 0.61
CA VAL A 67 -1.86 -2.67 -0.28
C VAL A 67 -2.54 -1.34 0.03
N GLY A 68 -2.43 -0.89 1.28
CA GLY A 68 -2.96 0.38 1.73
C GLY A 68 -4.43 0.54 1.39
N PRO A 69 -4.85 1.67 0.81
CA PRO A 69 -6.23 1.90 0.38
C PRO A 69 -6.59 1.22 -0.96
N GLY A 70 -5.74 0.34 -1.51
CA GLY A 70 -6.00 -0.39 -2.76
C GLY A 70 -5.83 0.45 -4.03
N LEU A 71 -4.89 1.40 -4.04
CA LEU A 71 -4.68 2.29 -5.20
C LEU A 71 -4.11 1.57 -6.44
N ASN A 72 -3.46 0.42 -6.25
CA ASN A 72 -2.93 -0.39 -7.34
C ASN A 72 -3.99 -1.23 -8.05
N LEU A 73 -5.09 -1.58 -7.38
CA LEU A 73 -6.05 -2.58 -7.84
C LEU A 73 -6.58 -2.32 -9.25
N GLN A 74 -6.76 -1.05 -9.61
CA GLN A 74 -7.21 -0.63 -10.93
C GLN A 74 -6.18 -0.81 -12.06
N TYR A 75 -4.93 -1.15 -11.74
CA TYR A 75 -3.83 -1.25 -12.72
C TYR A 75 -3.43 -2.70 -13.01
N TYR A 76 -3.89 -3.66 -12.24
CA TYR A 76 -3.65 -5.07 -12.55
C TYR A 76 -4.27 -5.46 -13.88
N ASN A 77 -3.54 -6.27 -14.65
CA ASN A 77 -4.08 -6.87 -15.87
C ASN A 77 -4.85 -8.15 -15.51
N ILE A 78 -6.18 -8.06 -15.52
CA ILE A 78 -7.08 -9.17 -15.16
C ILE A 78 -6.96 -10.42 -16.05
N GLU A 79 -6.37 -10.29 -17.25
CA GLU A 79 -6.11 -11.44 -18.13
C GLU A 79 -4.84 -12.20 -17.73
N LYS A 80 -3.96 -11.59 -16.91
CA LYS A 80 -2.66 -12.14 -16.53
C LYS A 80 -2.56 -12.49 -15.04
N VAL A 81 -3.42 -11.91 -14.22
CA VAL A 81 -3.42 -12.11 -12.77
C VAL A 81 -4.57 -13.03 -12.40
N ASN A 82 -4.26 -14.12 -11.68
CA ASN A 82 -5.27 -15.05 -11.20
C ASN A 82 -5.96 -14.48 -9.95
N LYS A 83 -5.16 -14.08 -8.96
CA LYS A 83 -5.62 -13.46 -7.71
C LYS A 83 -4.59 -12.50 -7.14
N VAL A 84 -5.03 -11.59 -6.29
CA VAL A 84 -4.16 -10.70 -5.50
C VAL A 84 -4.40 -10.94 -4.01
N ILE A 85 -3.32 -11.13 -3.26
CA ILE A 85 -3.34 -11.16 -1.80
C ILE A 85 -2.71 -9.84 -1.32
N GLY A 86 -3.54 -8.93 -0.84
CA GLY A 86 -3.10 -7.64 -0.30
C GLY A 86 -2.69 -7.77 1.16
N ILE A 87 -1.45 -7.42 1.49
CA ILE A 87 -0.90 -7.43 2.85
C ILE A 87 -0.77 -6.00 3.35
N ASP A 88 -1.40 -5.70 4.49
CA ASP A 88 -1.26 -4.41 5.17
C ASP A 88 -1.61 -4.58 6.66
N PRO A 89 -0.82 -4.04 7.61
CA PRO A 89 -1.11 -4.14 9.04
C PRO A 89 -2.25 -3.22 9.50
N SER A 90 -2.74 -2.32 8.63
CA SER A 90 -3.80 -1.36 8.96
C SER A 90 -5.18 -1.89 8.57
N ASP A 91 -5.99 -2.28 9.56
CA ASP A 91 -7.40 -2.67 9.33
C ASP A 91 -8.21 -1.54 8.68
N GLU A 92 -7.91 -0.29 9.02
CA GLU A 92 -8.61 0.87 8.46
C GLU A 92 -8.31 1.07 6.97
N LEU A 93 -7.05 0.86 6.55
CA LEU A 93 -6.69 0.91 5.13
C LEU A 93 -7.30 -0.27 4.37
N ASN A 94 -7.30 -1.47 4.96
CA ASN A 94 -7.94 -2.65 4.38
C ASN A 94 -9.45 -2.46 4.15
N LYS A 95 -10.15 -1.77 5.07
CA LYS A 95 -11.57 -1.41 4.87
C LYS A 95 -11.78 -0.48 3.67
N ILE A 96 -10.86 0.44 3.43
CA ILE A 96 -10.89 1.32 2.25
C ILE A 96 -10.57 0.52 0.98
N ALA A 97 -9.55 -0.34 1.05
CA ALA A 97 -9.15 -1.21 -0.06
C ALA A 97 -10.28 -2.14 -0.51
N LYS A 98 -11.01 -2.75 0.42
CA LYS A 98 -12.20 -3.57 0.11
C LYS A 98 -13.24 -2.82 -0.71
N LYS A 99 -13.55 -1.57 -0.35
CA LYS A 99 -14.48 -0.72 -1.12
C LYS A 99 -13.96 -0.36 -2.52
N ASN A 100 -12.65 -0.33 -2.71
CA ASN A 100 -12.04 -0.10 -4.01
C ASN A 100 -11.95 -1.40 -4.81
N ALA A 101 -11.80 -2.54 -4.16
CA ALA A 101 -11.87 -3.87 -4.77
C ALA A 101 -13.22 -4.14 -5.44
N ASP A 102 -14.31 -3.70 -4.83
CA ASP A 102 -15.68 -3.83 -5.39
C ASP A 102 -15.84 -3.17 -6.77
N LYS A 103 -14.91 -2.31 -7.17
CA LYS A 103 -14.94 -1.59 -8.46
C LYS A 103 -14.13 -2.26 -9.56
N VAL A 104 -13.41 -3.31 -9.23
CA VAL A 104 -12.55 -4.05 -10.17
C VAL A 104 -12.99 -5.50 -10.23
N ASN A 105 -12.91 -6.10 -11.42
CA ASN A 105 -13.24 -7.51 -11.61
C ASN A 105 -11.97 -8.36 -11.42
N LEU A 106 -11.51 -8.48 -10.17
CA LEU A 106 -10.30 -9.19 -9.81
C LEU A 106 -10.54 -9.95 -8.51
N ASP A 107 -10.06 -11.18 -8.42
CA ASP A 107 -10.10 -11.96 -7.18
C ASP A 107 -9.07 -11.41 -6.18
N ILE A 108 -9.55 -10.89 -5.05
CA ILE A 108 -8.71 -10.17 -4.08
C ILE A 108 -9.00 -10.66 -2.67
N GLU A 109 -7.96 -11.09 -1.99
CA GLU A 109 -7.94 -11.40 -0.57
C GLU A 109 -7.17 -10.33 0.20
N PHE A 110 -7.60 -10.00 1.42
CA PHE A 110 -6.89 -9.05 2.29
C PHE A 110 -6.43 -9.74 3.55
N ASN A 111 -5.11 -9.72 3.78
CA ASN A 111 -4.46 -10.28 4.95
C ASN A 111 -3.94 -9.14 5.85
N LEU A 112 -4.44 -9.12 7.10
CA LEU A 112 -4.02 -8.17 8.14
C LEU A 112 -2.72 -8.67 8.79
N SER A 113 -1.60 -8.48 8.10
CA SER A 113 -0.28 -8.90 8.58
C SER A 113 0.80 -7.91 8.18
N SER A 114 1.97 -8.02 8.82
CA SER A 114 3.17 -7.29 8.44
C SER A 114 3.89 -7.97 7.28
N ALA A 115 4.54 -7.18 6.45
CA ALA A 115 5.44 -7.67 5.40
C ALA A 115 6.67 -8.42 5.95
N GLU A 116 6.99 -8.19 7.22
CA GLU A 116 8.10 -8.84 7.94
C GLU A 116 7.76 -10.26 8.41
N SER A 117 6.48 -10.66 8.32
CA SER A 117 6.00 -11.98 8.72
C SER A 117 4.75 -12.32 7.91
N ILE A 118 4.97 -12.89 6.73
CA ILE A 118 3.92 -13.20 5.75
C ILE A 118 3.43 -14.63 5.97
N ASP A 119 2.15 -14.79 6.30
CA ASP A 119 1.52 -16.11 6.48
C ASP A 119 1.15 -16.74 5.13
N LEU A 120 2.19 -17.06 4.37
CA LEU A 120 2.09 -17.80 3.10
C LEU A 120 3.23 -18.81 3.01
N PRO A 121 3.02 -19.95 2.33
CA PRO A 121 4.07 -20.95 2.12
C PRO A 121 5.26 -20.39 1.32
N THR A 122 6.42 -21.00 1.52
CA THR A 122 7.61 -20.76 0.67
C THR A 122 7.29 -21.13 -0.77
N SER A 123 7.77 -20.33 -1.74
CA SER A 123 7.61 -20.58 -3.19
C SER A 123 6.13 -20.75 -3.59
N SER A 124 5.26 -19.90 -3.11
CA SER A 124 3.80 -20.02 -3.31
C SER A 124 3.22 -19.05 -4.34
N VAL A 125 3.92 -17.94 -4.67
CA VAL A 125 3.38 -16.89 -5.54
C VAL A 125 4.28 -16.59 -6.74
N ASP A 126 3.66 -16.13 -7.82
CA ASP A 126 4.36 -15.88 -9.10
C ASP A 126 4.93 -14.45 -9.15
N SER A 127 4.25 -13.50 -8.51
CA SER A 127 4.66 -12.10 -8.48
C SER A 127 4.48 -11.49 -7.10
N VAL A 128 5.37 -10.57 -6.73
CA VAL A 128 5.19 -9.67 -5.59
C VAL A 128 5.25 -8.23 -6.10
N VAL A 129 4.32 -7.39 -5.66
CA VAL A 129 4.26 -5.96 -5.96
C VAL A 129 4.41 -5.16 -4.68
N CYS A 130 5.25 -4.12 -4.70
CA CYS A 130 5.41 -3.17 -3.60
C CYS A 130 5.53 -1.76 -4.18
N THR A 131 4.61 -0.86 -3.84
CA THR A 131 4.66 0.51 -4.35
C THR A 131 4.48 1.52 -3.22
N PHE A 132 5.49 2.38 -3.03
CA PHE A 132 5.48 3.44 -2.00
C PHE A 132 5.20 2.92 -0.59
N SER A 133 5.72 1.73 -0.25
CA SER A 133 5.44 1.06 1.01
C SER A 133 6.70 0.62 1.76
N LEU A 134 7.79 0.28 1.05
CA LEU A 134 9.02 -0.23 1.67
C LEU A 134 9.62 0.79 2.65
N CYS A 135 9.52 2.07 2.35
CA CYS A 135 10.00 3.17 3.19
C CYS A 135 9.28 3.27 4.55
N SER A 136 8.11 2.67 4.70
CA SER A 136 7.31 2.68 5.95
C SER A 136 7.41 1.38 6.76
N ILE A 137 8.09 0.36 6.24
CA ILE A 137 8.28 -0.92 6.92
C ILE A 137 9.44 -0.79 7.93
N PRO A 138 9.22 -1.15 9.21
CA PRO A 138 10.24 -1.01 10.26
C PRO A 138 11.53 -1.78 9.97
N ASP A 139 11.43 -3.03 9.50
CA ASP A 139 12.57 -3.85 9.06
C ASP A 139 12.44 -4.24 7.58
N PRO A 140 12.90 -3.39 6.65
CA PRO A 140 12.80 -3.67 5.23
C PRO A 140 13.64 -4.88 4.79
N ASN A 141 14.71 -5.22 5.50
CA ASN A 141 15.52 -6.38 5.19
C ASN A 141 14.75 -7.67 5.45
N ASN A 142 14.07 -7.76 6.59
CA ASN A 142 13.23 -8.91 6.90
C ASN A 142 12.06 -9.03 5.92
N ALA A 143 11.42 -7.91 5.56
CA ALA A 143 10.38 -7.89 4.54
C ALA A 143 10.88 -8.39 3.18
N LEU A 144 12.08 -7.99 2.75
CA LEU A 144 12.69 -8.50 1.52
C LEU A 144 13.00 -10.00 1.59
N ASN A 145 13.44 -10.51 2.75
CA ASN A 145 13.64 -11.95 2.95
C ASN A 145 12.32 -12.72 2.83
N GLU A 146 11.23 -12.20 3.41
CA GLU A 146 9.91 -12.80 3.29
C GLU A 146 9.39 -12.76 1.85
N ILE A 147 9.56 -11.64 1.14
CA ILE A 147 9.25 -11.52 -0.30
C ILE A 147 10.00 -12.59 -1.10
N PHE A 148 11.30 -12.74 -0.85
CA PHE A 148 12.11 -13.76 -1.53
C PHE A 148 11.64 -15.17 -1.19
N ARG A 149 11.29 -15.43 0.08
CA ARG A 149 10.81 -16.73 0.54
C ARG A 149 9.53 -17.18 -0.14
N ILE A 150 8.55 -16.27 -0.29
CA ILE A 150 7.23 -16.61 -0.87
C ILE A 150 7.25 -16.69 -2.40
N LEU A 151 8.21 -16.04 -3.07
CA LEU A 151 8.32 -16.11 -4.52
C LEU A 151 8.72 -17.51 -4.99
N LYS A 152 8.02 -18.03 -5.97
CA LYS A 152 8.39 -19.25 -6.70
C LYS A 152 9.74 -19.08 -7.39
N PRO A 153 10.51 -20.15 -7.66
CA PRO A 153 11.65 -20.07 -8.55
C PRO A 153 11.27 -19.44 -9.89
N GLY A 154 11.96 -18.35 -10.27
CA GLY A 154 11.62 -17.56 -11.47
C GLY A 154 10.49 -16.54 -11.28
N GLY A 155 9.87 -16.49 -10.11
CA GLY A 155 8.92 -15.43 -9.73
C GLY A 155 9.56 -14.05 -9.73
N LYS A 156 8.76 -12.99 -9.83
CA LYS A 156 9.25 -11.63 -10.03
C LYS A 156 8.78 -10.67 -8.92
N TYR A 157 9.69 -9.81 -8.51
CA TYR A 157 9.42 -8.70 -7.61
C TYR A 157 9.36 -7.38 -8.40
N PHE A 158 8.24 -6.69 -8.34
CA PHE A 158 8.01 -5.41 -8.99
C PHE A 158 7.83 -4.33 -7.93
N PHE A 159 8.62 -3.27 -7.98
CA PHE A 159 8.55 -2.22 -6.98
C PHE A 159 8.78 -0.83 -7.56
N CYS A 160 8.27 0.19 -6.87
CA CYS A 160 8.65 1.60 -7.03
C CYS A 160 8.49 2.34 -5.69
N GLU A 161 9.44 3.23 -5.41
CA GLU A 161 9.49 4.08 -4.22
C GLU A 161 9.70 5.56 -4.61
#